data_8666f253019d2040ad2188602e8d37d0
#
_entry.id   8666f253019d2040ad2188602e8d37d0
#
_cell.length_a   1.000
_cell.length_b   1.000
_cell.length_c   1.000
_cell.angle_alpha   90.00
_cell.angle_beta   90.00
_cell.angle_gamma   90.00
#
_symmetry.space_group_name_H-M   'P 1'
#
loop_
_entity.id
_entity.type
_entity.pdbx_description
1 polymer ?
#
loop_
_entity_poly.entity_id
_entity_poly.type
_entity_poly.pdbx_seq_one_letter_code
_entity_poly.pdbx_strand_id
1 'polypeptide(L)'
;LGMGSLAGVLAAKDAMRRYGIPGRIKFFGEPAEKMCGSKPLHAANGYYDDVDAFISFHPSCRLSLCNTVYWDIHCGSSYGRVFTFECTHPETWGEAHGRMLMPLQQVVARAPGALDAVCLMYTTSRYTNTSMLPRSGGWYISEAILVGGQATADHLAPRLGQIYYCWRAPTLEMQDRIAEVLENNAKHVAAITHCEVRGDWVQKNRIGLPNHALARLAYRNMELAGPPQFGEEAQEFGRQILRNLGHTPPERPIMPECSELHDPLEAD
;
A
#
# COMPACT_ATOMS: atom_id res chain seq x y z
N LEU A 1 11.68 -5.07 10.31
CA LEU A 1 11.74 -3.62 10.57
C LEU A 1 11.84 -3.33 12.07
N GLY A 2 10.83 -3.68 12.87
CA GLY A 2 10.75 -3.31 14.29
C GLY A 2 11.95 -3.74 15.14
N MET A 3 12.47 -4.94 14.94
CA MET A 3 13.63 -5.43 15.71
C MET A 3 14.91 -4.64 15.44
N GLY A 4 15.17 -4.28 14.17
CA GLY A 4 16.34 -3.45 13.82
C GLY A 4 16.23 -2.05 14.42
N SER A 5 15.07 -1.42 14.35
CA SER A 5 14.83 -0.11 14.96
C SER A 5 14.94 -0.18 16.49
N LEU A 6 14.42 -1.21 17.13
CA LEU A 6 14.51 -1.40 18.58
C LEU A 6 15.96 -1.58 19.02
N ALA A 7 16.75 -2.39 18.30
CA ALA A 7 18.18 -2.57 18.59
C ALA A 7 18.94 -1.23 18.51
N GLY A 8 18.68 -0.44 17.47
CA GLY A 8 19.25 0.90 17.33
C GLY A 8 18.90 1.84 18.48
N VAL A 9 17.63 1.84 18.90
CA VAL A 9 17.17 2.65 20.05
C VAL A 9 17.85 2.24 21.35
N LEU A 10 17.99 0.94 21.60
CA LEU A 10 18.65 0.42 22.81
C LEU A 10 20.14 0.77 22.81
N ALA A 11 20.83 0.64 21.68
CA ALA A 11 22.23 1.02 21.53
C ALA A 11 22.43 2.54 21.74
N ALA A 12 21.58 3.36 21.13
CA ALA A 12 21.63 4.82 21.30
C ALA A 12 21.37 5.23 22.75
N LYS A 13 20.38 4.62 23.41
CA LYS A 13 20.10 4.85 24.84
C LYS A 13 21.31 4.52 25.72
N ASP A 14 22.00 3.43 25.41
CA ASP A 14 23.17 3.00 26.18
C ASP A 14 24.36 3.97 25.97
N ALA A 15 24.57 4.41 24.73
CA ALA A 15 25.57 5.42 24.40
C ALA A 15 25.28 6.75 25.10
N MET A 16 24.03 7.22 25.08
CA MET A 16 23.62 8.44 25.76
C MET A 16 23.93 8.37 27.28
N ARG A 17 23.63 7.25 27.93
CA ARG A 17 23.92 7.05 29.36
C ARG A 17 25.43 7.01 29.64
N ARG A 18 26.17 6.29 28.80
CA ARG A 18 27.62 6.07 28.99
C ARG A 18 28.41 7.38 28.77
N TYR A 19 28.01 8.19 27.83
CA TYR A 19 28.75 9.41 27.46
C TYR A 19 28.09 10.71 27.95
N GLY A 20 27.03 10.62 28.76
CA GLY A 20 26.35 11.80 29.28
C GLY A 20 25.71 12.67 28.19
N ILE A 21 25.29 12.09 27.06
CA ILE A 21 24.68 12.83 25.96
C ILE A 21 23.25 13.20 26.35
N PRO A 22 22.90 14.49 26.40
CA PRO A 22 21.56 14.92 26.71
C PRO A 22 20.60 14.66 25.55
N GLY A 23 19.33 14.45 25.85
CA GLY A 23 18.29 14.25 24.84
C GLY A 23 17.26 13.20 25.25
N ARG A 24 16.31 12.98 24.37
CA ARG A 24 15.25 12.00 24.55
C ARG A 24 15.06 11.21 23.26
N ILE A 25 14.89 9.91 23.40
CA ILE A 25 14.55 9.02 22.29
C ILE A 25 13.11 8.54 22.50
N LYS A 26 12.27 8.71 21.48
CA LYS A 26 10.95 8.09 21.40
C LYS A 26 11.01 6.95 20.37
N PHE A 27 10.50 5.80 20.74
CA PHE A 27 10.32 4.67 19.85
C PHE A 27 8.83 4.49 19.56
N PHE A 28 8.46 4.56 18.29
CA PHE A 28 7.08 4.41 17.85
C PHE A 28 6.89 3.03 17.23
N GLY A 29 5.94 2.27 17.78
CA GLY A 29 5.40 1.08 17.13
C GLY A 29 4.33 1.48 16.14
N GLU A 30 4.48 1.10 14.89
CA GLU A 30 3.59 1.50 13.79
C GLU A 30 2.84 0.28 13.23
N PRO A 31 1.75 -0.18 13.90
CA PRO A 31 0.95 -1.29 13.39
C PRO A 31 0.22 -0.89 12.11
N ALA A 32 -0.21 -1.89 11.34
CA ALA A 32 -0.90 -1.70 10.06
C ALA A 32 -0.11 -0.84 9.05
N GLU A 33 1.22 -0.98 9.03
CA GLU A 33 2.12 -0.21 8.18
C GLU A 33 1.79 -0.37 6.70
N LYS A 34 1.44 -1.59 6.25
CA LYS A 34 1.06 -1.87 4.85
C LYS A 34 -0.20 -1.14 4.40
N MET A 35 -1.03 -0.72 5.33
CA MET A 35 -2.23 0.07 5.10
C MET A 35 -2.03 1.55 5.46
N CYS A 36 -0.82 1.97 5.80
CA CYS A 36 -0.49 3.31 6.30
C CYS A 36 -1.42 3.77 7.44
N GLY A 37 -1.84 2.82 8.30
CA GLY A 37 -2.97 3.04 9.22
C GLY A 37 -2.61 3.81 10.48
N SER A 38 -1.44 3.55 11.10
CA SER A 38 -1.12 4.09 12.43
C SER A 38 -0.53 5.50 12.40
N LYS A 39 0.37 5.79 11.46
CA LYS A 39 1.07 7.09 11.42
C LYS A 39 0.13 8.30 11.36
N PRO A 40 -0.91 8.33 10.53
CA PRO A 40 -1.87 9.44 10.54
C PRO A 40 -2.61 9.58 11.87
N LEU A 41 -2.92 8.46 12.54
CA LEU A 41 -3.56 8.49 13.85
C LEU A 41 -2.63 9.02 14.94
N HIS A 42 -1.36 8.60 14.92
CA HIS A 42 -0.35 9.12 15.85
C HIS A 42 -0.12 10.62 15.64
N ALA A 43 -0.05 11.06 14.39
CA ALA A 43 0.08 12.48 14.07
C ALA A 43 -1.14 13.28 14.54
N ALA A 44 -2.35 12.79 14.27
CA ALA A 44 -3.59 13.46 14.68
C ALA A 44 -3.74 13.55 16.21
N ASN A 45 -3.14 12.63 16.96
CA ASN A 45 -3.13 12.64 18.43
C ASN A 45 -1.93 13.36 19.03
N GLY A 46 -1.11 14.04 18.24
CA GLY A 46 0.01 14.85 18.72
C GLY A 46 1.22 14.07 19.24
N TYR A 47 1.31 12.76 18.98
CA TYR A 47 2.42 11.95 19.49
C TYR A 47 3.78 12.35 18.92
N TYR A 48 3.80 13.07 17.82
CA TYR A 48 5.01 13.51 17.13
C TYR A 48 5.37 14.97 17.42
N ASP A 49 4.52 15.76 18.09
CA ASP A 49 4.64 17.21 18.19
C ASP A 49 5.90 17.69 18.94
N ASP A 50 6.45 16.84 19.82
CA ASP A 50 7.67 17.12 20.59
C ASP A 50 8.91 16.36 20.06
N VAL A 51 8.91 15.99 18.79
CA VAL A 51 10.02 15.26 18.12
C VAL A 51 10.73 16.16 17.15
N ASP A 52 12.03 16.39 17.37
CA ASP A 52 12.85 17.26 16.52
C ASP A 52 13.29 16.59 15.22
N ALA A 53 13.47 15.27 15.22
CA ALA A 53 13.93 14.50 14.06
C ALA A 53 13.39 13.06 14.06
N PHE A 54 13.14 12.53 12.87
CA PHE A 54 12.70 11.14 12.65
C PHE A 54 13.74 10.37 11.86
N ILE A 55 14.02 9.16 12.30
CA ILE A 55 14.80 8.18 11.55
C ILE A 55 13.95 6.92 11.42
N SER A 56 13.85 6.39 10.21
CA SER A 56 13.23 5.09 9.97
C SER A 56 14.21 4.14 9.31
N PHE A 57 14.10 2.87 9.66
CA PHE A 57 14.87 1.79 9.06
C PHE A 57 13.98 0.98 8.13
N HIS A 58 14.45 0.77 6.89
CA HIS A 58 13.77 -0.09 5.92
C HIS A 58 14.79 -0.98 5.20
N PRO A 59 14.68 -2.32 5.27
CA PRO A 59 15.54 -3.19 4.47
C PRO A 59 15.21 -3.04 2.99
N SER A 60 16.22 -3.06 2.14
CA SER A 60 16.06 -3.05 0.70
C SER A 60 16.49 -4.38 0.09
N CYS A 61 15.79 -4.81 -0.96
CA CYS A 61 16.18 -5.95 -1.79
C CYS A 61 16.98 -5.53 -3.04
N ARG A 62 17.17 -4.23 -3.27
CA ARG A 62 17.99 -3.72 -4.38
C ARG A 62 19.41 -3.53 -3.89
N LEU A 63 20.40 -4.12 -4.59
CA LEU A 63 21.81 -4.04 -4.21
C LEU A 63 22.31 -2.61 -4.12
N SER A 64 21.94 -1.75 -5.07
CA SER A 64 22.29 -0.32 -5.07
C SER A 64 21.72 0.49 -3.89
N LEU A 65 20.75 -0.07 -3.18
CA LEU A 65 20.09 0.57 -2.03
C LEU A 65 20.34 -0.20 -0.72
N CYS A 66 21.31 -1.13 -0.72
CA CYS A 66 21.74 -1.82 0.48
C CYS A 66 22.88 -1.05 1.16
N ASN A 67 22.95 -1.11 2.48
CA ASN A 67 24.01 -0.47 3.27
C ASN A 67 24.21 1.02 2.91
N THR A 68 23.13 1.76 2.74
CA THR A 68 23.14 3.18 2.42
C THR A 68 22.01 3.92 3.13
N VAL A 69 21.97 5.21 2.97
CA VAL A 69 20.90 6.09 3.43
C VAL A 69 20.23 6.72 2.22
N TYR A 70 18.91 6.80 2.23
CA TYR A 70 18.20 7.54 1.20
C TYR A 70 18.45 9.04 1.36
N TRP A 71 18.87 9.67 0.28
CA TRP A 71 19.04 11.11 0.19
C TRP A 71 17.71 11.83 0.19
N ASP A 72 16.78 11.28 -0.58
CA ASP A 72 15.43 11.79 -0.72
C ASP A 72 14.41 10.77 -0.15
N ILE A 73 13.15 10.94 -0.44
CA ILE A 73 12.09 10.06 0.03
C ILE A 73 12.00 8.78 -0.81
N HIS A 74 11.85 7.65 -0.17
CA HIS A 74 11.70 6.35 -0.85
C HIS A 74 10.25 5.99 -1.19
N CYS A 75 9.27 6.75 -0.70
CA CYS A 75 7.84 6.48 -0.88
C CYS A 75 7.09 7.76 -1.27
N GLY A 76 6.42 7.73 -2.40
CA GLY A 76 5.42 8.73 -2.77
C GLY A 76 4.17 8.65 -1.92
N SER A 77 3.23 9.55 -2.16
CA SER A 77 1.90 9.49 -1.54
C SER A 77 1.17 8.21 -1.96
N SER A 78 0.30 7.71 -1.08
CA SER A 78 -0.50 6.51 -1.35
C SER A 78 -1.90 6.70 -0.80
N TYR A 79 -2.89 6.43 -1.63
CA TYR A 79 -4.29 6.45 -1.23
C TYR A 79 -4.88 5.06 -1.40
N GLY A 80 -5.79 4.70 -0.52
CA GLY A 80 -6.53 3.45 -0.59
C GLY A 80 -7.97 3.63 -0.15
N ARG A 81 -8.90 3.10 -0.93
CA ARG A 81 -10.33 3.26 -0.68
C ARG A 81 -11.10 1.99 -1.00
N VAL A 82 -12.05 1.66 -0.16
CA VAL A 82 -13.01 0.59 -0.41
C VAL A 82 -14.32 1.20 -0.86
N PHE A 83 -14.83 0.76 -2.00
CA PHE A 83 -16.20 1.04 -2.42
C PHE A 83 -17.08 -0.15 -2.06
N THR A 84 -18.09 0.12 -1.27
CA THR A 84 -19.09 -0.84 -0.86
C THR A 84 -20.38 -0.56 -1.62
N PHE A 85 -20.82 -1.54 -2.40
CA PHE A 85 -22.10 -1.52 -3.10
C PHE A 85 -23.10 -2.35 -2.31
N GLU A 86 -24.27 -1.77 -2.08
CA GLU A 86 -25.34 -2.42 -1.37
C GLU A 86 -26.63 -2.41 -2.23
N CYS A 87 -27.14 -3.58 -2.50
CA CYS A 87 -28.45 -3.74 -3.15
C CYS A 87 -29.53 -3.69 -2.07
N THR A 88 -30.15 -2.55 -1.89
CA THR A 88 -31.17 -2.31 -0.86
C THR A 88 -32.55 -2.82 -1.28
N HIS A 89 -32.77 -2.96 -2.60
CA HIS A 89 -34.03 -3.41 -3.19
C HIS A 89 -33.76 -4.60 -4.13
N PRO A 90 -33.52 -5.80 -3.60
CA PRO A 90 -33.30 -7.00 -4.41
C PRO A 90 -34.61 -7.45 -5.04
N GLU A 91 -35.02 -6.79 -6.10
CA GLU A 91 -36.27 -7.10 -6.79
C GLU A 91 -36.08 -8.27 -7.76
N THR A 92 -37.04 -9.14 -7.79
CA THR A 92 -37.20 -10.11 -8.87
C THR A 92 -38.19 -9.54 -9.88
N TRP A 93 -37.75 -9.36 -11.12
CA TRP A 93 -38.58 -8.79 -12.22
C TRP A 93 -39.42 -9.87 -12.88
N GLY A 94 -40.03 -10.67 -12.17
CA GLY A 94 -40.77 -11.78 -12.76
C GLY A 94 -41.85 -12.27 -11.88
N GLU A 95 -42.68 -11.41 -11.34
CA GLU A 95 -44.01 -11.84 -11.00
C GLU A 95 -44.70 -12.25 -12.29
N ALA A 96 -44.66 -13.55 -12.60
CA ALA A 96 -45.42 -14.12 -13.69
C ALA A 96 -46.90 -13.88 -13.41
N HIS A 97 -47.43 -12.87 -14.07
CA HIS A 97 -48.89 -12.80 -14.21
C HIS A 97 -49.33 -13.99 -15.07
N GLY A 98 -49.53 -15.14 -14.41
CA GLY A 98 -49.98 -16.34 -15.09
C GLY A 98 -49.32 -17.59 -14.54
N ARG A 99 -49.95 -18.74 -14.77
CA ARG A 99 -49.48 -20.07 -14.34
C ARG A 99 -47.99 -20.27 -14.63
N MET A 100 -47.18 -20.24 -13.60
CA MET A 100 -45.86 -20.86 -13.67
C MET A 100 -45.98 -22.31 -14.05
N LEU A 101 -45.60 -22.68 -15.26
CA LEU A 101 -45.59 -24.05 -15.75
C LEU A 101 -44.51 -24.92 -15.09
N MET A 102 -43.58 -24.29 -14.37
CA MET A 102 -42.52 -24.95 -13.64
C MET A 102 -42.15 -24.14 -12.37
N PRO A 103 -41.97 -24.80 -11.22
CA PRO A 103 -41.54 -24.16 -9.99
C PRO A 103 -40.02 -23.94 -10.00
N LEU A 104 -39.50 -23.31 -11.04
CA LEU A 104 -38.09 -23.08 -11.19
C LEU A 104 -37.82 -21.62 -10.89
N GLN A 105 -37.48 -21.35 -9.65
CA GLN A 105 -36.88 -20.11 -9.18
C GLN A 105 -35.71 -19.65 -10.07
N GLN A 106 -35.11 -20.59 -10.81
CA GLN A 106 -34.01 -20.38 -11.75
C GLN A 106 -34.38 -19.65 -13.05
N VAL A 107 -35.63 -19.45 -13.35
CA VAL A 107 -36.10 -18.71 -14.56
C VAL A 107 -36.68 -17.35 -14.25
N VAL A 108 -36.61 -16.90 -13.00
CA VAL A 108 -37.10 -15.58 -12.63
C VAL A 108 -36.01 -14.56 -12.93
N ALA A 109 -36.32 -13.56 -13.75
CA ALA A 109 -35.42 -12.45 -13.96
C ALA A 109 -35.26 -11.65 -12.67
N ARG A 110 -34.05 -11.24 -12.37
CA ARG A 110 -33.72 -10.43 -11.20
C ARG A 110 -33.16 -9.06 -11.59
N ALA A 111 -33.30 -8.10 -10.70
CA ALA A 111 -32.57 -6.84 -10.81
C ALA A 111 -31.06 -7.09 -10.75
N PRO A 112 -30.24 -6.23 -11.36
CA PRO A 112 -28.83 -6.18 -11.09
C PRO A 112 -28.55 -6.04 -9.58
N GLY A 113 -27.42 -6.50 -9.12
CA GLY A 113 -27.07 -6.47 -7.70
C GLY A 113 -25.64 -6.06 -7.44
N ALA A 114 -25.24 -6.19 -6.20
CA ALA A 114 -23.92 -5.72 -5.75
C ALA A 114 -22.75 -6.45 -6.44
N LEU A 115 -22.91 -7.71 -6.88
CA LEU A 115 -21.90 -8.40 -7.69
C LEU A 115 -21.76 -7.75 -9.07
N ASP A 116 -22.89 -7.42 -9.71
CA ASP A 116 -22.89 -6.76 -11.02
C ASP A 116 -22.21 -5.38 -10.91
N ALA A 117 -22.47 -4.67 -9.80
CA ALA A 117 -21.82 -3.40 -9.51
C ALA A 117 -20.30 -3.52 -9.35
N VAL A 118 -19.81 -4.50 -8.59
CA VAL A 118 -18.38 -4.73 -8.41
C VAL A 118 -17.70 -5.07 -9.73
N CYS A 119 -18.29 -5.94 -10.55
CA CYS A 119 -17.77 -6.33 -11.85
C CYS A 119 -17.73 -5.12 -12.81
N LEU A 120 -18.79 -4.33 -12.84
CA LEU A 120 -18.85 -3.14 -13.67
C LEU A 120 -17.88 -2.06 -13.20
N MET A 121 -17.74 -1.85 -11.89
CA MET A 121 -16.77 -0.93 -11.31
C MET A 121 -15.33 -1.33 -11.66
N TYR A 122 -14.99 -2.61 -11.54
CA TYR A 122 -13.70 -3.14 -11.97
C TYR A 122 -13.42 -2.81 -13.43
N THR A 123 -14.35 -3.16 -14.31
CA THR A 123 -14.21 -2.97 -15.76
C THR A 123 -14.09 -1.49 -16.13
N THR A 124 -14.97 -0.65 -15.61
CA THR A 124 -15.01 0.79 -15.90
C THR A 124 -13.71 1.48 -15.43
N SER A 125 -13.25 1.12 -14.24
CA SER A 125 -12.02 1.69 -13.70
C SER A 125 -10.77 1.25 -14.47
N ARG A 126 -10.75 0.03 -15.03
CA ARG A 126 -9.66 -0.41 -15.94
C ARG A 126 -9.60 0.43 -17.19
N TYR A 127 -10.72 0.80 -17.79
CA TYR A 127 -10.75 1.67 -18.98
C TYR A 127 -10.29 3.09 -18.64
N THR A 128 -10.77 3.67 -17.55
CA THR A 128 -10.39 5.03 -17.15
C THR A 128 -8.93 5.10 -16.68
N ASN A 129 -8.42 4.03 -16.07
CA ASN A 129 -7.04 3.91 -15.61
C ASN A 129 -6.02 4.15 -16.73
N THR A 130 -6.24 3.56 -17.90
CA THR A 130 -5.35 3.72 -19.07
C THR A 130 -5.21 5.19 -19.50
N SER A 131 -6.26 5.99 -19.31
CA SER A 131 -6.27 7.42 -19.66
C SER A 131 -5.69 8.30 -18.54
N MET A 132 -5.79 7.87 -17.28
CA MET A 132 -5.35 8.65 -16.12
C MET A 132 -3.85 8.54 -15.86
N LEU A 133 -3.23 7.39 -16.18
CA LEU A 133 -1.85 7.15 -15.86
C LEU A 133 -0.93 7.59 -17.00
N PRO A 134 0.07 8.42 -16.73
CA PRO A 134 1.06 8.78 -17.72
C PRO A 134 1.90 7.57 -18.12
N ARG A 135 2.33 7.57 -19.38
CA ARG A 135 3.18 6.49 -19.92
C ARG A 135 4.60 6.49 -19.37
N SER A 136 4.99 7.54 -18.68
CA SER A 136 6.34 7.72 -18.10
C SER A 136 6.60 6.91 -16.82
N GLY A 137 5.63 6.14 -16.32
CA GLY A 137 5.82 5.34 -15.10
C GLY A 137 5.73 6.14 -13.80
N GLY A 138 6.07 5.49 -12.69
CA GLY A 138 6.03 6.10 -11.34
C GLY A 138 4.66 6.13 -10.69
N TRP A 139 3.62 5.65 -11.37
CA TRP A 139 2.25 5.63 -10.91
C TRP A 139 1.69 4.23 -11.02
N TYR A 140 0.80 3.91 -10.12
CA TYR A 140 0.01 2.70 -10.28
C TYR A 140 -1.35 2.82 -9.61
N ILE A 141 -2.30 2.08 -10.14
CA ILE A 141 -3.56 1.76 -9.49
C ILE A 141 -3.64 0.25 -9.45
N SER A 142 -3.92 -0.29 -8.29
CA SER A 142 -4.22 -1.71 -8.09
C SER A 142 -5.59 -1.85 -7.47
N GLU A 143 -6.26 -2.94 -7.79
CA GLU A 143 -7.59 -3.25 -7.30
C GLU A 143 -7.67 -4.66 -6.76
N ALA A 144 -8.57 -4.87 -5.79
CA ALA A 144 -8.90 -6.17 -5.26
C ALA A 144 -10.40 -6.25 -4.94
N ILE A 145 -11.06 -7.27 -5.44
CA ILE A 145 -12.43 -7.57 -5.06
C ILE A 145 -12.38 -8.23 -3.67
N LEU A 146 -12.93 -7.57 -2.67
CA LEU A 146 -12.96 -8.06 -1.30
C LEU A 146 -14.20 -8.92 -1.04
N VAL A 147 -15.34 -8.52 -1.60
CA VAL A 147 -16.61 -9.23 -1.49
C VAL A 147 -17.27 -9.21 -2.85
N GLY A 148 -17.41 -10.38 -3.46
CA GLY A 148 -18.11 -10.55 -4.74
C GLY A 148 -19.62 -10.83 -4.58
N GLY A 149 -20.13 -10.75 -3.35
CA GLY A 149 -21.49 -11.16 -3.03
C GLY A 149 -21.56 -12.62 -2.60
N GLN A 150 -22.76 -13.15 -2.52
CA GLN A 150 -23.03 -14.53 -2.13
C GLN A 150 -23.85 -15.24 -3.20
N ALA A 151 -23.61 -16.52 -3.37
CA ALA A 151 -24.48 -17.38 -4.16
C ALA A 151 -25.75 -17.69 -3.36
N THR A 152 -26.91 -17.61 -4.01
CA THR A 152 -28.18 -18.06 -3.44
C THR A 152 -28.81 -19.10 -4.37
N ALA A 153 -29.51 -20.04 -3.79
CA ALA A 153 -30.25 -21.05 -4.58
C ALA A 153 -31.41 -20.43 -5.39
N ASP A 154 -31.86 -19.25 -4.96
CA ASP A 154 -33.06 -18.59 -5.50
C ASP A 154 -32.74 -17.49 -6.52
N HIS A 155 -31.49 -17.42 -7.00
CA HIS A 155 -31.01 -16.38 -7.91
C HIS A 155 -31.27 -14.94 -7.45
N LEU A 156 -31.36 -14.72 -6.14
CA LEU A 156 -31.49 -13.37 -5.60
C LEU A 156 -30.23 -12.54 -5.92
N ALA A 157 -30.41 -11.27 -6.15
CA ALA A 157 -29.32 -10.36 -6.33
C ALA A 157 -28.44 -10.31 -5.05
N PRO A 158 -27.11 -10.50 -5.15
CA PRO A 158 -26.22 -10.33 -4.01
C PRO A 158 -26.37 -8.94 -3.40
N ARG A 159 -26.57 -8.86 -2.09
CA ARG A 159 -26.85 -7.62 -1.40
C ARG A 159 -25.61 -6.77 -1.18
N LEU A 160 -24.46 -7.39 -0.99
CA LEU A 160 -23.21 -6.72 -0.63
C LEU A 160 -22.10 -7.10 -1.61
N GLY A 161 -21.41 -6.10 -2.10
CA GLY A 161 -20.18 -6.24 -2.86
C GLY A 161 -19.16 -5.17 -2.46
N GLN A 162 -17.90 -5.53 -2.44
CA GLN A 162 -16.83 -4.60 -2.08
C GLN A 162 -15.65 -4.74 -3.02
N ILE A 163 -15.12 -3.59 -3.45
CA ILE A 163 -13.88 -3.50 -4.21
C ILE A 163 -12.97 -2.45 -3.58
N TYR A 164 -11.72 -2.83 -3.41
CA TYR A 164 -10.65 -1.96 -2.90
C TYR A 164 -9.81 -1.45 -4.05
N TYR A 165 -9.47 -0.18 -4.02
CA TYR A 165 -8.47 0.44 -4.88
C TYR A 165 -7.35 1.03 -4.04
N CYS A 166 -6.12 0.79 -4.47
CA CYS A 166 -4.93 1.44 -3.93
C CYS A 166 -4.17 2.08 -5.09
N TRP A 167 -3.79 3.34 -4.94
CA TRP A 167 -3.04 4.04 -5.98
C TRP A 167 -1.96 4.92 -5.40
N ARG A 168 -0.95 5.15 -6.22
CA ARG A 168 0.14 6.08 -5.94
C ARG A 168 0.29 7.06 -7.08
N ALA A 169 0.59 8.31 -6.76
CA ALA A 169 0.86 9.36 -7.72
C ALA A 169 1.94 10.30 -7.18
N PRO A 170 2.70 10.98 -8.07
CA PRO A 170 3.79 11.87 -7.67
C PRO A 170 3.32 13.09 -6.88
N THR A 171 2.10 13.56 -7.10
CA THR A 171 1.58 14.75 -6.44
C THR A 171 0.25 14.49 -5.75
N LEU A 172 -0.05 15.25 -4.71
CA LEU A 172 -1.34 15.16 -4.01
C LEU A 172 -2.50 15.56 -4.91
N GLU A 173 -2.31 16.55 -5.78
CA GLU A 173 -3.34 16.95 -6.73
C GLU A 173 -3.77 15.78 -7.63
N MET A 174 -2.80 15.01 -8.13
CA MET A 174 -3.11 13.85 -8.97
C MET A 174 -3.73 12.70 -8.18
N GLN A 175 -3.34 12.53 -6.91
CA GLN A 175 -4.01 11.60 -6.01
C GLN A 175 -5.50 11.91 -5.88
N ASP A 176 -5.81 13.19 -5.66
CA ASP A 176 -7.19 13.66 -5.51
C ASP A 176 -7.97 13.55 -6.84
N ARG A 177 -7.34 13.84 -7.99
CA ARG A 177 -7.95 13.64 -9.32
C ARG A 177 -8.32 12.19 -9.60
N ILE A 178 -7.44 11.26 -9.24
CA ILE A 178 -7.72 9.82 -9.37
C ILE A 178 -8.90 9.43 -8.46
N ALA A 179 -8.93 9.94 -7.23
CA ALA A 179 -10.04 9.72 -6.32
C ALA A 179 -11.38 10.21 -6.90
N GLU A 180 -11.41 11.41 -7.47
CA GLU A 180 -12.60 11.97 -8.14
C GLU A 180 -13.11 11.06 -9.26
N VAL A 181 -12.21 10.53 -10.10
CA VAL A 181 -12.60 9.62 -11.19
C VAL A 181 -13.18 8.32 -10.64
N LEU A 182 -12.53 7.72 -9.64
CA LEU A 182 -13.03 6.49 -9.03
C LEU A 182 -14.38 6.70 -8.34
N GLU A 183 -14.57 7.83 -7.65
CA GLU A 183 -15.85 8.18 -7.04
C GLU A 183 -16.95 8.37 -8.08
N ASN A 184 -16.64 9.07 -9.17
CA ASN A 184 -17.58 9.26 -10.26
C ASN A 184 -17.97 7.93 -10.91
N ASN A 185 -17.00 7.05 -11.17
CA ASN A 185 -17.28 5.72 -11.71
C ASN A 185 -18.19 4.93 -10.74
N ALA A 186 -17.87 4.91 -9.45
CA ALA A 186 -18.65 4.19 -8.45
C ALA A 186 -20.10 4.69 -8.38
N LYS A 187 -20.31 6.00 -8.43
CA LYS A 187 -21.63 6.64 -8.41
C LYS A 187 -22.47 6.24 -9.63
N HIS A 188 -21.88 6.26 -10.81
CA HIS A 188 -22.60 5.87 -12.02
C HIS A 188 -22.84 4.37 -12.10
N VAL A 189 -21.88 3.56 -11.68
CA VAL A 189 -22.05 2.11 -11.56
C VAL A 189 -23.20 1.76 -10.61
N ALA A 190 -23.27 2.41 -9.45
CA ALA A 190 -24.37 2.23 -8.52
C ALA A 190 -25.74 2.55 -9.15
N ALA A 191 -25.82 3.64 -9.91
CA ALA A 191 -27.04 4.01 -10.63
C ALA A 191 -27.44 2.98 -11.69
N ILE A 192 -26.47 2.46 -12.46
CA ILE A 192 -26.71 1.42 -13.49
C ILE A 192 -27.19 0.12 -12.87
N THR A 193 -26.68 -0.24 -11.71
CA THR A 193 -26.94 -1.52 -11.05
C THR A 193 -28.00 -1.44 -9.97
N HIS A 194 -28.67 -0.30 -9.83
CA HIS A 194 -29.68 -0.06 -8.80
C HIS A 194 -29.20 -0.31 -7.38
N CYS A 195 -27.91 -0.06 -7.13
CA CYS A 195 -27.28 -0.17 -5.82
C CYS A 195 -27.05 1.21 -5.20
N GLU A 196 -26.90 1.22 -3.89
CA GLU A 196 -26.27 2.32 -3.18
C GLU A 196 -24.76 2.09 -3.12
N VAL A 197 -23.96 3.18 -3.07
CA VAL A 197 -22.52 3.08 -2.94
C VAL A 197 -22.00 3.97 -1.83
N ARG A 198 -21.08 3.42 -1.04
CA ARG A 198 -20.30 4.14 -0.04
C ARG A 198 -18.82 3.93 -0.29
N GLY A 199 -18.03 5.00 -0.19
CA GLY A 199 -16.57 4.93 -0.28
C GLY A 199 -15.92 5.24 1.06
N ASP A 200 -15.20 4.26 1.62
CA ASP A 200 -14.51 4.38 2.89
C ASP A 200 -12.99 4.45 2.68
N TRP A 201 -12.33 5.45 3.26
CA TRP A 201 -10.89 5.57 3.23
C TRP A 201 -10.23 4.51 4.11
N VAL A 202 -9.32 3.74 3.52
CA VAL A 202 -8.47 2.79 4.23
C VAL A 202 -7.14 3.42 4.58
N GLN A 203 -6.59 4.19 3.64
CA GLN A 203 -5.35 4.92 3.82
C GLN A 203 -5.36 6.21 3.00
N LYS A 204 -4.75 7.24 3.55
CA LYS A 204 -4.51 8.51 2.87
C LYS A 204 -3.25 9.14 3.46
N ASN A 205 -2.11 8.95 2.82
CA ASN A 205 -0.85 9.49 3.28
C ASN A 205 -0.25 10.48 2.29
N ARG A 206 0.55 11.38 2.81
CA ARG A 206 1.28 12.39 2.05
C ARG A 206 2.66 11.89 1.67
N ILE A 207 3.31 12.61 0.77
CA ILE A 207 4.72 12.43 0.44
C ILE A 207 5.56 12.76 1.68
N GLY A 208 6.60 11.97 1.95
CA GLY A 208 7.55 12.25 3.02
C GLY A 208 8.33 13.54 2.74
N LEU A 209 8.85 14.15 3.79
CA LEU A 209 9.74 15.30 3.69
C LEU A 209 11.18 14.82 3.94
N PRO A 210 12.10 14.97 2.96
CA PRO A 210 13.48 14.59 3.14
C PRO A 210 14.20 15.57 4.09
N ASN A 211 15.18 15.05 4.83
CA ASN A 211 16.08 15.86 5.63
C ASN A 211 17.52 15.53 5.23
N HIS A 212 18.07 16.31 4.31
CA HIS A 212 19.39 16.09 3.75
C HIS A 212 20.53 16.19 4.79
N ALA A 213 20.38 17.04 5.79
CA ALA A 213 21.37 17.14 6.87
C ALA A 213 21.43 15.85 7.71
N LEU A 214 20.26 15.31 8.05
CA LEU A 214 20.13 14.06 8.79
C LEU A 214 20.58 12.85 7.95
N ALA A 215 20.27 12.84 6.65
CA ALA A 215 20.70 11.79 5.73
C ALA A 215 22.24 11.73 5.64
N ARG A 216 22.92 12.87 5.45
CA ARG A 216 24.40 12.94 5.45
C ARG A 216 25.01 12.48 6.78
N LEU A 217 24.41 12.90 7.88
CA LEU A 217 24.90 12.50 9.21
C LEU A 217 24.75 11.01 9.43
N ALA A 218 23.59 10.45 9.08
CA ALA A 218 23.33 9.01 9.19
C ALA A 218 24.28 8.20 8.30
N TYR A 219 24.52 8.67 7.06
CA TYR A 219 25.45 8.01 6.14
C TYR A 219 26.89 7.99 6.66
N ARG A 220 27.41 9.12 7.15
CA ARG A 220 28.74 9.18 7.77
C ARG A 220 28.89 8.23 8.95
N ASN A 221 27.85 8.10 9.78
CA ASN A 221 27.88 7.17 10.90
C ASN A 221 27.81 5.71 10.42
N MET A 222 27.12 5.44 9.33
CA MET A 222 27.11 4.11 8.70
C MET A 222 28.48 3.75 8.15
N GLU A 223 29.18 4.67 7.47
CA GLU A 223 30.54 4.46 6.99
C GLU A 223 31.53 4.20 8.16
N LEU A 224 31.41 4.95 9.27
CA LEU A 224 32.23 4.75 10.46
C LEU A 224 31.98 3.40 11.14
N ALA A 225 30.73 2.95 11.21
CA ALA A 225 30.38 1.66 11.81
C ALA A 225 30.71 0.49 10.90
N GLY A 226 30.71 0.73 9.60
CA GLY A 226 30.78 -0.29 8.55
C GLY A 226 29.51 -1.11 8.43
N PRO A 227 29.30 -1.76 7.28
CA PRO A 227 28.17 -2.66 7.06
C PRO A 227 28.37 -4.00 7.78
N PRO A 228 27.28 -4.74 8.05
CA PRO A 228 27.38 -6.09 8.61
C PRO A 228 28.24 -7.00 7.73
N GLN A 229 29.13 -7.76 8.35
CA GLN A 229 29.95 -8.74 7.64
C GLN A 229 29.34 -10.13 7.77
N PHE A 230 29.16 -10.78 6.65
CA PHE A 230 28.56 -12.11 6.55
C PHE A 230 29.60 -13.11 6.03
N GLY A 231 29.76 -14.24 6.75
CA GLY A 231 30.67 -15.32 6.37
C GLY A 231 30.19 -16.11 5.15
N GLU A 232 31.02 -17.05 4.69
CA GLU A 232 30.77 -17.83 3.49
C GLU A 232 29.44 -18.64 3.54
N GLU A 233 29.05 -19.13 4.70
CA GLU A 233 27.78 -19.84 4.89
C GLU A 233 26.59 -18.97 4.47
N ALA A 234 26.56 -17.70 4.90
CA ALA A 234 25.51 -16.76 4.53
C ALA A 234 25.56 -16.37 3.06
N GLN A 235 26.77 -16.22 2.48
CA GLN A 235 26.96 -15.95 1.07
C GLN A 235 26.44 -17.12 0.23
N GLU A 236 26.76 -18.38 0.59
CA GLU A 236 26.24 -19.55 -0.10
C GLU A 236 24.72 -19.67 0.01
N PHE A 237 24.17 -19.39 1.19
CA PHE A 237 22.72 -19.35 1.36
C PHE A 237 22.05 -18.32 0.41
N GLY A 238 22.65 -17.12 0.29
CA GLY A 238 22.20 -16.11 -0.67
C GLY A 238 22.26 -16.60 -2.12
N ARG A 239 23.35 -17.29 -2.52
CA ARG A 239 23.48 -17.89 -3.85
C ARG A 239 22.42 -18.95 -4.11
N GLN A 240 22.11 -19.80 -3.12
CA GLN A 240 21.05 -20.81 -3.24
C GLN A 240 19.67 -20.19 -3.45
N ILE A 241 19.35 -19.13 -2.70
CA ILE A 241 18.09 -18.39 -2.90
C ILE A 241 17.99 -17.88 -4.34
N LEU A 242 19.03 -17.23 -4.83
CA LEU A 242 19.03 -16.68 -6.20
C LEU A 242 18.88 -17.79 -7.26
N ARG A 243 19.58 -18.93 -7.10
CA ARG A 243 19.41 -20.09 -8.00
C ARG A 243 17.98 -20.63 -7.98
N ASN A 244 17.37 -20.75 -6.80
CA ASN A 244 15.98 -21.22 -6.66
C ASN A 244 14.97 -20.28 -7.31
N LEU A 245 15.32 -19.00 -7.43
CA LEU A 245 14.52 -17.98 -8.14
C LEU A 245 14.82 -17.94 -9.64
N GLY A 246 15.72 -18.81 -10.16
CA GLY A 246 16.09 -18.86 -11.56
C GLY A 246 17.12 -17.80 -11.98
N HIS A 247 17.77 -17.13 -11.04
CA HIS A 247 18.81 -16.14 -11.30
C HIS A 247 20.20 -16.77 -11.25
N THR A 248 21.13 -16.22 -12.03
CA THR A 248 22.56 -16.51 -11.89
C THR A 248 23.10 -15.68 -10.73
N PRO A 249 23.55 -16.31 -9.63
CA PRO A 249 24.04 -15.55 -8.49
C PRO A 249 25.40 -14.92 -8.76
N PRO A 250 25.68 -13.72 -8.28
CA PRO A 250 27.03 -13.19 -8.22
C PRO A 250 27.87 -13.95 -7.22
N GLU A 251 29.19 -13.80 -7.28
CA GLU A 251 30.12 -14.43 -6.33
C GLU A 251 29.75 -14.06 -4.87
N ARG A 252 29.45 -12.80 -4.63
CA ARG A 252 29.04 -12.25 -3.33
C ARG A 252 27.65 -11.61 -3.39
N PRO A 253 26.59 -12.37 -3.16
CA PRO A 253 25.22 -11.87 -3.21
C PRO A 253 24.86 -10.92 -2.06
N ILE A 254 25.57 -10.98 -0.94
CA ILE A 254 25.40 -10.06 0.18
C ILE A 254 26.57 -9.07 0.13
N MET A 255 26.24 -7.79 -0.03
CA MET A 255 27.23 -6.73 -0.16
C MET A 255 28.00 -6.48 1.15
N PRO A 256 29.34 -6.52 1.11
CA PRO A 256 30.20 -6.31 2.27
C PRO A 256 30.54 -4.82 2.48
N GLU A 257 30.12 -3.93 1.61
CA GLU A 257 30.51 -2.53 1.57
C GLU A 257 29.29 -1.62 1.68
N CYS A 258 29.50 -0.38 2.10
CA CYS A 258 28.46 0.64 2.02
C CYS A 258 28.28 1.05 0.55
N SER A 259 27.04 1.15 0.10
CA SER A 259 26.74 1.80 -1.17
C SER A 259 26.83 3.32 -1.03
N GLU A 260 27.06 4.01 -2.12
CA GLU A 260 27.09 5.48 -2.14
C GLU A 260 25.74 6.07 -1.69
N LEU A 261 25.79 7.28 -1.18
CA LEU A 261 24.60 8.06 -0.87
C LEU A 261 23.93 8.50 -2.18
N HIS A 262 22.83 7.87 -2.52
CA HIS A 262 22.10 8.15 -3.75
C HIS A 262 21.01 9.19 -3.59
N ASP A 263 20.91 10.06 -4.60
CA ASP A 263 19.65 10.72 -4.92
C ASP A 263 18.77 9.75 -5.71
N PRO A 264 17.60 9.33 -5.19
CA PRO A 264 16.70 8.41 -5.92
C PRO A 264 16.18 8.98 -7.24
N LEU A 265 16.23 10.30 -7.44
CA LEU A 265 15.83 10.97 -8.67
C LEU A 265 16.94 10.96 -9.74
N GLU A 266 18.20 10.70 -9.34
CA GLU A 266 19.33 10.57 -10.25
C GLU A 266 19.68 9.12 -10.59
N ALA A 267 19.03 8.16 -9.93
CA ALA A 267 19.22 6.73 -10.18
C ALA A 267 18.27 6.25 -11.30
N ASP A 268 18.71 6.40 -12.54
CA ASP A 268 18.12 5.75 -13.71
C ASP A 268 18.44 4.25 -13.79
#